data_d926aeb130b58a55099363e1a98262b5
#
_entry.id   d926aeb130b58a55099363e1a98262b5
#
_cell.length_a   1.000
_cell.length_b   1.000
_cell.length_c   1.000
_cell.angle_alpha   90.00
_cell.angle_beta   90.00
_cell.angle_gamma   90.00
#
_symmetry.space_group_name_H-M   'P 1'
#
loop_
_entity.id
_entity.type
_entity.pdbx_description
1 polymer ?
#
loop_
_entity_poly.entity_id
_entity_poly.type
_entity_poly.pdbx_seq_one_letter_code
_entity_poly.pdbx_strand_id
1 'polypeptide(L)'
;MRSYEKQSDNKLEKVICNRCGREMKVVGGILQEGVFEASVLWGYFSDRDGERHSFDLCEACYEKIIHTFQIPVQIEERTELI
;
A
#
# COMPACT_ATOMS: atom_id res chain seq x y z
N MET A 1 -5.72 2.35 -2.28
CA MET A 1 -6.23 3.21 -3.37
C MET A 1 -5.83 4.65 -3.13
N ARG A 2 -5.30 5.30 -4.13
CA ARG A 2 -4.77 6.65 -4.00
C ARG A 2 -5.42 7.60 -4.98
N SER A 3 -5.60 8.82 -4.54
CA SER A 3 -6.10 9.90 -5.38
C SER A 3 -5.12 11.06 -5.37
N TYR A 4 -5.01 11.74 -6.48
CA TYR A 4 -4.07 12.85 -6.64
C TYR A 4 -4.81 14.10 -7.11
N GLU A 5 -4.31 15.25 -6.70
CA GLU A 5 -4.86 16.52 -7.16
C GLU A 5 -4.54 16.71 -8.63
N LYS A 6 -5.57 17.01 -9.41
CA LYS A 6 -5.38 17.19 -10.84
C LYS A 6 -4.74 18.52 -11.18
N GLN A 7 -4.90 19.52 -10.33
CA GLN A 7 -4.45 20.87 -10.63
C GLN A 7 -3.06 21.18 -10.11
N SER A 8 -2.43 20.25 -9.42
CA SER A 8 -1.22 20.57 -8.70
C SER A 8 -0.23 19.43 -8.82
N ASP A 9 0.35 19.26 -9.98
CA ASP A 9 1.48 18.34 -10.21
C ASP A 9 1.33 16.97 -9.57
N ASN A 10 0.14 16.39 -9.62
CA ASN A 10 -0.12 15.05 -9.09
C ASN A 10 0.21 14.93 -7.60
N LYS A 11 -0.08 16.00 -6.85
CA LYS A 11 0.11 15.95 -5.41
C LYS A 11 -0.84 14.95 -4.78
N LEU A 12 -0.33 14.13 -3.88
CA LEU A 12 -1.15 13.12 -3.22
C LEU A 12 -2.26 13.79 -2.41
N GLU A 13 -3.49 13.39 -2.67
CA GLU A 13 -4.64 13.99 -2.01
C GLU A 13 -5.27 13.03 -1.01
N LYS A 14 -5.37 11.76 -1.36
CA LYS A 14 -6.13 10.81 -0.56
C LYS A 14 -5.57 9.41 -0.73
N VAL A 15 -5.49 8.68 0.38
CA VAL A 15 -5.13 7.26 0.36
C VAL A 15 -6.20 6.50 1.12
N ILE A 16 -6.78 5.50 0.49
CA ILE A 16 -7.86 4.72 1.08
C ILE A 16 -7.43 3.26 1.11
N CYS A 17 -7.63 2.62 2.26
CA CYS A 17 -7.34 1.20 2.42
C CYS A 17 -8.28 0.40 1.53
N ASN A 18 -7.72 -0.44 0.68
CA ASN A 18 -8.53 -1.23 -0.24
C ASN A 18 -9.34 -2.31 0.47
N ARG A 19 -8.95 -2.69 1.68
CA ARG A 19 -9.64 -3.75 2.40
C ARG A 19 -10.78 -3.25 3.25
N CYS A 20 -10.57 -2.20 4.04
CA CYS A 20 -11.60 -1.71 4.96
C CYS A 20 -12.25 -0.41 4.52
N GLY A 21 -11.70 0.25 3.52
CA GLY A 21 -12.27 1.50 3.01
C GLY A 21 -11.95 2.72 3.83
N ARG A 22 -11.11 2.59 4.86
CA ARG A 22 -10.76 3.73 5.71
C ARG A 22 -9.84 4.69 4.97
N GLU A 23 -10.12 5.96 5.11
CA GLU A 23 -9.26 6.98 4.54
C GLU A 23 -8.11 7.23 5.49
N MET A 24 -6.88 7.13 4.98
CA MET A 24 -5.70 7.35 5.79
C MET A 24 -5.30 8.81 5.76
N LYS A 25 -4.59 9.24 6.80
CA LYS A 25 -4.31 10.66 7.01
C LYS A 25 -3.25 11.16 6.05
N VAL A 26 -3.60 12.17 5.27
CA VAL A 26 -2.67 12.84 4.35
C VAL A 26 -2.73 14.32 4.64
N VAL A 27 -1.57 14.92 4.89
CA VAL A 27 -1.48 16.35 5.19
C VAL A 27 -0.45 16.98 4.26
N GLY A 28 -0.87 17.97 3.50
CA GLY A 28 0.05 18.66 2.60
C GLY A 28 0.69 17.76 1.58
N GLY A 29 -0.02 16.73 1.13
CA GLY A 29 0.52 15.80 0.17
C GLY A 29 1.38 14.71 0.76
N ILE A 30 1.50 14.65 2.08
CA ILE A 30 2.35 13.69 2.77
C ILE A 30 1.49 12.75 3.60
N LEU A 31 1.67 11.46 3.37
CA LEU A 31 0.97 10.44 4.15
C LEU A 31 1.54 10.41 5.56
N GLN A 32 0.65 10.48 6.55
CA GLN A 32 1.03 10.64 7.96
C GLN A 32 0.82 9.40 8.80
N GLU A 33 0.65 8.25 8.20
CA GLU A 33 0.56 6.99 8.96
C GLU A 33 1.09 5.85 8.15
N GLY A 34 1.31 4.71 8.82
CA GLY A 34 1.83 3.53 8.14
C GLY A 34 0.87 2.99 7.11
N VAL A 35 1.40 2.61 5.98
CA VAL A 35 0.61 2.03 4.90
C VAL A 35 1.42 0.93 4.24
N PHE A 36 0.74 -0.15 3.86
CA PHE A 36 1.35 -1.19 3.05
C PHE A 36 0.94 -0.95 1.61
N GLU A 37 1.90 -0.60 0.80
CA GLU A 37 1.67 -0.36 -0.62
C GLU A 37 2.13 -1.56 -1.41
N ALA A 38 1.23 -2.17 -2.16
CA ALA A 38 1.54 -3.36 -2.94
C ALA A 38 1.34 -3.08 -4.41
N SER A 39 2.23 -3.62 -5.21
CA SER A 39 2.13 -3.50 -6.66
C SER A 39 2.83 -4.70 -7.28
N VAL A 40 2.19 -5.31 -8.25
CA VAL A 40 2.80 -6.42 -8.97
C VAL A 40 2.44 -6.31 -10.44
N LEU A 41 3.45 -6.50 -11.29
CA LEU A 41 3.25 -6.61 -12.73
C LEU A 41 3.35 -8.09 -13.06
N TRP A 42 2.23 -8.69 -13.43
CA TRP A 42 2.17 -10.12 -13.71
C TRP A 42 2.94 -10.43 -14.97
N GLY A 43 3.74 -11.48 -14.92
CA GLY A 43 4.67 -11.80 -15.98
C GLY A 43 4.14 -12.85 -16.95
N TYR A 44 5.04 -13.26 -17.84
CA TYR A 44 4.72 -14.11 -18.98
C TYR A 44 4.04 -15.43 -18.60
N PHE A 45 4.42 -16.01 -17.47
CA PHE A 45 3.87 -17.30 -17.07
C PHE A 45 2.60 -17.19 -16.25
N SER A 46 2.12 -15.99 -16.02
CA SER A 46 0.90 -15.77 -15.27
C SER A 46 -0.29 -15.71 -16.22
N ASP A 47 -1.45 -16.15 -15.74
CA ASP A 47 -2.69 -16.01 -16.50
C ASP A 47 -3.07 -14.54 -16.66
N ARG A 48 -2.43 -13.65 -15.91
CA ARG A 48 -2.71 -12.22 -15.94
C ARG A 48 -1.59 -11.41 -16.57
N ASP A 49 -0.83 -12.06 -17.46
CA ASP A 49 0.30 -11.43 -18.12
C ASP A 49 -0.09 -10.05 -18.66
N GLY A 50 0.71 -9.05 -18.32
CA GLY A 50 0.49 -7.69 -18.78
C GLY A 50 -0.38 -6.85 -17.86
N GLU A 51 -0.97 -7.43 -16.82
CA GLU A 51 -1.77 -6.66 -15.87
C GLU A 51 -0.93 -6.24 -14.68
N ARG A 52 -1.12 -5.00 -14.25
CA ARG A 52 -0.51 -4.53 -13.00
C ARG A 52 -1.61 -4.39 -11.95
N HIS A 53 -1.41 -5.03 -10.82
CA HIS A 53 -2.35 -4.94 -9.72
C HIS A 53 -1.71 -4.13 -8.60
N SER A 54 -2.44 -3.17 -8.08
CA SER A 54 -1.93 -2.30 -7.03
C SER A 54 -3.01 -2.10 -5.97
N PHE A 55 -2.60 -2.06 -4.71
CA PHE A 55 -3.53 -1.74 -3.64
C PHE A 55 -2.77 -1.21 -2.44
N ASP A 56 -3.51 -0.57 -1.54
CA ASP A 56 -2.97 -0.03 -0.30
C ASP A 56 -3.75 -0.63 0.86
N LEU A 57 -3.07 -0.90 1.96
CA LEU A 57 -3.69 -1.40 3.18
C LEU A 57 -3.26 -0.52 4.35
N CYS A 58 -4.21 -0.22 5.23
CA CYS A 58 -3.84 0.41 6.48
C CYS A 58 -3.12 -0.64 7.35
N GLU A 59 -2.41 -0.16 8.35
CA GLU A 59 -1.58 -1.04 9.17
C GLU A 59 -2.39 -2.12 9.85
N ALA A 60 -3.59 -1.78 10.33
CA ALA A 60 -4.45 -2.75 10.99
C ALA A 60 -4.89 -3.88 10.04
N CYS A 61 -5.21 -3.52 8.80
CA CYS A 61 -5.60 -4.54 7.82
C CYS A 61 -4.42 -5.39 7.39
N TYR A 62 -3.25 -4.79 7.28
CA TYR A 62 -2.03 -5.53 7.01
C TYR A 62 -1.80 -6.59 8.09
N GLU A 63 -1.94 -6.19 9.36
CA GLU A 63 -1.77 -7.14 10.47
C GLU A 63 -2.74 -8.30 10.37
N LYS A 64 -3.99 -8.01 10.05
CA LYS A 64 -4.99 -9.07 9.94
C LYS A 64 -4.66 -10.05 8.83
N ILE A 65 -4.14 -9.55 7.72
CA ILE A 65 -3.84 -10.40 6.58
C ILE A 65 -2.64 -11.28 6.86
N ILE A 66 -1.56 -10.73 7.42
CA ILE A 66 -0.37 -11.54 7.65
C ILE A 66 -0.58 -12.60 8.72
N HIS A 67 -1.56 -12.40 9.60
CA HIS A 67 -1.89 -13.43 10.60
C HIS A 67 -2.55 -14.64 9.98
N THR A 68 -3.00 -14.56 8.74
CA THR A 68 -3.54 -15.72 8.04
C THR A 68 -2.47 -16.55 7.35
N PHE A 69 -1.24 -16.08 7.35
CA PHE A 69 -0.16 -16.76 6.66
C PHE A 69 0.26 -18.00 7.41
N GLN A 70 0.48 -19.08 6.67
CA GLN A 70 0.97 -20.31 7.24
C GLN A 70 2.42 -20.15 7.74
N ILE A 71 3.20 -19.40 6.98
CA ILE A 71 4.59 -19.12 7.34
C ILE A 71 4.67 -17.61 7.63
N PRO A 72 5.13 -17.23 8.83
CA PRO A 72 5.15 -15.80 9.20
C PRO A 72 6.01 -14.98 8.27
N VAL A 73 5.68 -13.69 8.19
CA VAL A 73 6.49 -12.77 7.40
C VAL A 73 7.87 -12.65 8.04
N GLN A 74 8.84 -12.38 7.21
CA GLN A 74 10.20 -12.14 7.67
C GLN A 74 10.32 -10.69 8.11
N ILE A 75 10.79 -10.49 9.34
CA ILE A 75 10.90 -9.16 9.91
C ILE A 75 12.36 -8.87 10.20
N GLU A 76 12.83 -7.72 9.73
CA GLU A 76 14.16 -7.24 10.03
C GLU A 76 14.05 -5.88 10.67
N GLU A 77 14.74 -5.70 11.81
CA GLU A 77 14.78 -4.40 12.45
C GLU A 77 15.94 -3.60 11.87
N ARG A 78 15.62 -2.42 11.37
CA ARG A 78 16.63 -1.54 10.82
C ARG A 78 16.87 -0.43 11.82
N THR A 79 18.00 -0.50 12.49
CA THR A 79 18.35 0.48 13.49
C THR A 79 19.22 1.60 12.94
N GLU A 80 19.65 1.44 11.73
CA GLU A 80 20.53 2.42 11.11
C GLU A 80 19.70 3.62 10.67
N LEU A 81 20.08 4.77 11.15
CA LEU A 81 19.41 6.02 10.79
C LEU A 81 20.29 6.76 9.81
N ILE A 82 19.67 7.21 8.77
CA ILE A 82 20.40 7.87 7.71
C ILE A 82 20.08 9.33 7.66
#